data_3b2e35daf40eca2b631864a4b0780f16
#
_entry.id   3b2e35daf40eca2b631864a4b0780f16
#
_cell.length_a   1.000
_cell.length_b   1.000
_cell.length_c   1.000
_cell.angle_alpha   90.00
_cell.angle_beta   90.00
_cell.angle_gamma   90.00
#
_symmetry.space_group_name_H-M   'P 1'
#
loop_
_entity.id
_entity.type
_entity.pdbx_description
1 polymer ?
#
loop_
_entity_poly.entity_id
_entity_poly.type
_entity_poly.pdbx_seq_one_letter_code
_entity_poly.pdbx_strand_id
1 'polypeptide(L)'
;MKALVIVGHGSHLNEDSSLPVYEHAERIRETGEYDEVVECFWKEEPSMRHVLDTVESDEVYLVPAFISEGYFTQQVIPREFGLEGPVTEKAGKTLRYAGPLGTFEKMADVILERTDDLMRDKEVLEGRTALVLLGHGTAMNKNSSGVIYLNAERIRERRIYDQVTEAFLDQEPEVGEVVSGVEAENVILIPVFVAEGWHTRETIPEDLGLTGEVTRRDDRTIFYGAPVGTHPSMAGLISDRARGETEEQQVVPSPS
;
A
#
# COMPACT_ATOMS: atom_id res chain seq x y z
N MET A 1 19.21 -20.82 1.70
CA MET A 1 18.44 -20.04 2.68
C MET A 1 17.75 -18.91 1.95
N LYS A 2 16.56 -18.49 2.41
CA LYS A 2 15.76 -17.42 1.79
C LYS A 2 15.56 -16.26 2.76
N ALA A 3 15.89 -15.06 2.31
CA ALA A 3 15.60 -13.83 3.06
C ALA A 3 14.52 -13.00 2.36
N LEU A 4 13.65 -12.39 3.15
CA LEU A 4 12.76 -11.31 2.73
C LEU A 4 13.30 -9.99 3.28
N VAL A 5 13.57 -9.03 2.40
CA VAL A 5 13.96 -7.67 2.77
C VAL A 5 12.83 -6.72 2.38
N ILE A 6 12.18 -6.12 3.37
CA ILE A 6 11.11 -5.15 3.17
C ILE A 6 11.74 -3.75 3.16
N VAL A 7 11.56 -3.03 2.06
CA VAL A 7 12.20 -1.74 1.82
C VAL A 7 11.20 -0.60 1.99
N GLY A 8 11.34 0.19 3.04
CA GLY A 8 10.51 1.37 3.31
C GLY A 8 11.21 2.69 2.97
N HIS A 9 10.44 3.79 2.98
CA HIS A 9 11.00 5.13 2.84
C HIS A 9 11.70 5.59 4.14
N GLY A 10 11.05 5.32 5.29
CA GLY A 10 11.45 5.86 6.58
C GLY A 10 11.27 7.37 6.69
N SER A 11 11.48 7.91 7.88
CA SER A 11 11.40 9.36 8.12
C SER A 11 12.23 9.74 9.35
N HIS A 12 13.00 10.81 9.26
CA HIS A 12 13.67 11.42 10.42
C HIS A 12 12.74 12.25 11.30
N LEU A 13 11.50 12.52 10.83
CA LEU A 13 10.58 13.46 11.47
C LEU A 13 9.33 12.77 12.06
N ASN A 14 9.03 11.57 11.62
CA ASN A 14 7.83 10.84 12.03
C ASN A 14 8.13 9.35 12.13
N GLU A 15 8.26 8.85 13.35
CA GLU A 15 8.51 7.43 13.67
C GLU A 15 7.34 6.53 13.22
N ASP A 16 6.11 7.06 13.17
CA ASP A 16 4.93 6.31 12.76
C ASP A 16 4.97 5.91 11.27
N SER A 17 5.81 6.56 10.46
CA SER A 17 5.90 6.25 9.02
C SER A 17 6.54 4.91 8.72
N SER A 18 7.41 4.41 9.59
CA SER A 18 8.11 3.12 9.46
C SER A 18 7.46 2.00 10.28
N LEU A 19 6.69 2.35 11.32
CA LEU A 19 6.06 1.39 12.22
C LEU A 19 5.30 0.26 11.49
N PRO A 20 4.46 0.50 10.47
CA PRO A 20 3.79 -0.59 9.76
C PRO A 20 4.74 -1.60 9.12
N VAL A 21 5.90 -1.14 8.61
CA VAL A 21 6.90 -2.03 8.01
C VAL A 21 7.48 -2.98 9.07
N TYR A 22 7.82 -2.47 10.26
CA TYR A 22 8.27 -3.29 11.39
C TYR A 22 7.20 -4.30 11.82
N GLU A 23 5.96 -3.86 11.95
CA GLU A 23 4.85 -4.74 12.33
C GLU A 23 4.59 -5.85 11.31
N HIS A 24 4.67 -5.52 10.01
CA HIS A 24 4.51 -6.53 8.95
C HIS A 24 5.69 -7.50 8.94
N ALA A 25 6.92 -7.01 9.11
CA ALA A 25 8.09 -7.86 9.20
C ALA A 25 7.96 -8.86 10.36
N GLU A 26 7.50 -8.42 11.54
CA GLU A 26 7.29 -9.30 12.69
C GLU A 26 6.24 -10.36 12.42
N ARG A 27 5.09 -9.99 11.85
CA ARG A 27 4.05 -10.96 11.46
C ARG A 27 4.56 -12.00 10.46
N ILE A 28 5.43 -11.59 9.51
CA ILE A 28 6.01 -12.51 8.54
C ILE A 28 7.06 -13.42 9.20
N ARG A 29 7.87 -12.92 10.14
CA ARG A 29 8.79 -13.76 10.94
C ARG A 29 8.05 -14.88 11.67
N GLU A 30 6.89 -14.58 12.25
CA GLU A 30 6.07 -15.56 12.96
C GLU A 30 5.56 -16.70 12.06
N THR A 31 5.45 -16.49 10.74
CA THR A 31 5.03 -17.56 9.81
C THR A 31 6.10 -18.61 9.58
N GLY A 32 7.38 -18.28 9.76
CA GLY A 32 8.50 -19.15 9.44
C GLY A 32 8.70 -19.45 7.95
N GLU A 33 8.10 -18.63 7.06
CA GLU A 33 8.17 -18.81 5.60
C GLU A 33 9.57 -18.48 5.04
N TYR A 34 10.26 -17.54 5.66
CA TYR A 34 11.61 -17.11 5.32
C TYR A 34 12.57 -17.43 6.46
N ASP A 35 13.82 -17.81 6.11
CA ASP A 35 14.88 -18.04 7.09
C ASP A 35 15.28 -16.73 7.78
N GLU A 36 15.20 -15.61 7.03
CA GLU A 36 15.46 -14.27 7.52
C GLU A 36 14.38 -13.30 7.00
N VAL A 37 13.89 -12.40 7.87
CA VAL A 37 13.03 -11.26 7.48
C VAL A 37 13.66 -10.01 8.05
N VAL A 38 14.00 -9.06 7.19
CA VAL A 38 14.71 -7.83 7.54
C VAL A 38 13.98 -6.64 6.93
N GLU A 39 13.80 -5.60 7.71
CA GLU A 39 13.34 -4.29 7.26
C GLU A 39 14.52 -3.34 7.04
N CYS A 40 14.40 -2.45 6.06
CA CYS A 40 15.36 -1.38 5.83
C CYS A 40 14.71 -0.15 5.21
N PHE A 41 15.39 0.99 5.33
CA PHE A 41 14.80 2.27 4.96
C PHE A 41 15.80 3.18 4.22
N TRP A 42 15.25 4.16 3.48
CA TRP A 42 16.02 5.20 2.83
C TRP A 42 16.46 6.30 3.79
N LYS A 43 15.57 6.72 4.70
CA LYS A 43 15.72 7.90 5.55
C LYS A 43 16.06 7.60 7.00
N GLU A 44 16.15 6.35 7.42
CA GLU A 44 16.45 5.94 8.79
C GLU A 44 17.20 4.61 8.82
N GLU A 45 17.66 4.20 10.00
CA GLU A 45 18.24 2.88 10.22
C GLU A 45 17.12 1.83 10.53
N PRO A 46 17.32 0.58 10.14
CA PRO A 46 18.45 0.04 9.36
C PRO A 46 18.47 0.57 7.93
N SER A 47 19.63 1.07 7.51
CA SER A 47 19.78 1.67 6.17
C SER A 47 19.75 0.61 5.07
N MET A 48 19.00 0.85 3.99
CA MET A 48 18.98 -0.02 2.81
C MET A 48 20.36 -0.18 2.16
N ARG A 49 21.30 0.74 2.42
CA ARG A 49 22.68 0.69 1.86
C ARG A 49 23.53 -0.42 2.44
N HIS A 50 23.23 -0.84 3.66
CA HIS A 50 24.04 -1.79 4.43
C HIS A 50 23.29 -3.10 4.73
N VAL A 51 22.01 -3.18 4.45
CA VAL A 51 21.18 -4.32 4.84
C VAL A 51 21.68 -5.64 4.21
N LEU A 52 22.17 -5.63 2.97
CA LEU A 52 22.69 -6.84 2.33
C LEU A 52 23.96 -7.40 3.02
N ASP A 53 24.70 -6.57 3.74
CA ASP A 53 25.86 -7.00 4.51
C ASP A 53 25.47 -7.78 5.77
N THR A 54 24.23 -7.62 6.24
CA THR A 54 23.69 -8.31 7.42
C THR A 54 22.90 -9.56 7.09
N VAL A 55 22.46 -9.74 5.84
CA VAL A 55 21.69 -10.90 5.38
C VAL A 55 22.64 -12.03 5.05
N GLU A 56 22.45 -13.21 5.66
CA GLU A 56 23.28 -14.40 5.43
C GLU A 56 22.76 -15.25 4.25
N SER A 57 21.46 -15.19 3.94
CA SER A 57 20.81 -15.97 2.89
C SER A 57 21.34 -15.66 1.49
N ASP A 58 21.42 -16.69 0.65
CA ASP A 58 21.86 -16.58 -0.75
C ASP A 58 20.73 -16.10 -1.68
N GLU A 59 19.48 -16.41 -1.36
CA GLU A 59 18.29 -15.98 -2.11
C GLU A 59 17.58 -14.87 -1.33
N VAL A 60 17.51 -13.67 -1.91
CA VAL A 60 17.01 -12.46 -1.25
C VAL A 60 15.86 -11.86 -2.06
N TYR A 61 14.68 -11.80 -1.47
CA TYR A 61 13.51 -11.15 -2.02
C TYR A 61 13.44 -9.72 -1.50
N LEU A 62 13.50 -8.74 -2.41
CA LEU A 62 13.43 -7.31 -2.10
C LEU A 62 12.03 -6.80 -2.43
N VAL A 63 11.24 -6.46 -1.43
CA VAL A 63 9.86 -5.97 -1.61
C VAL A 63 9.76 -4.53 -1.16
N PRO A 64 9.49 -3.57 -2.08
CA PRO A 64 9.26 -2.18 -1.73
C PRO A 64 7.88 -2.01 -1.09
N ALA A 65 7.85 -1.57 0.17
CA ALA A 65 6.62 -1.20 0.89
C ALA A 65 6.12 0.17 0.42
N PHE A 66 5.72 0.24 -0.84
CA PHE A 66 5.20 1.43 -1.51
C PHE A 66 3.87 1.10 -2.20
N ILE A 67 2.99 2.08 -2.31
CA ILE A 67 1.70 1.89 -2.98
C ILE A 67 1.87 1.92 -4.51
N SER A 68 2.64 2.85 -5.05
CA SER A 68 2.76 3.06 -6.49
C SER A 68 4.18 2.99 -7.00
N GLU A 69 4.32 2.74 -8.30
CA GLU A 69 5.57 2.94 -9.00
C GLU A 69 5.95 4.41 -9.05
N GLY A 70 7.24 4.69 -8.91
CA GLY A 70 7.75 6.04 -8.94
C GLY A 70 9.27 6.11 -8.84
N TYR A 71 9.78 7.31 -8.62
CA TYR A 71 11.22 7.56 -8.56
C TYR A 71 11.95 6.62 -7.58
N PHE A 72 11.36 6.36 -6.40
CA PHE A 72 11.98 5.47 -5.43
C PHE A 72 12.06 4.03 -5.92
N THR A 73 10.95 3.46 -6.36
CA THR A 73 10.87 2.05 -6.76
C THR A 73 11.58 1.78 -8.08
N GLN A 74 11.65 2.77 -8.98
CA GLN A 74 12.23 2.59 -10.32
C GLN A 74 13.70 3.04 -10.42
N GLN A 75 14.19 3.91 -9.52
CA GLN A 75 15.54 4.47 -9.62
C GLN A 75 16.33 4.37 -8.32
N VAL A 76 15.77 4.81 -7.17
CA VAL A 76 16.55 4.87 -5.91
C VAL A 76 16.85 3.47 -5.41
N ILE A 77 15.83 2.64 -5.19
CA ILE A 77 16.01 1.27 -4.69
C ILE A 77 16.90 0.45 -5.63
N PRO A 78 16.64 0.38 -6.96
CA PRO A 78 17.52 -0.33 -7.88
C PRO A 78 18.97 0.13 -7.81
N ARG A 79 19.22 1.43 -7.75
CA ARG A 79 20.58 1.98 -7.66
C ARG A 79 21.28 1.61 -6.35
N GLU A 80 20.62 1.75 -5.20
CA GLU A 80 21.23 1.49 -3.89
C GLU A 80 21.55 0.00 -3.70
N PHE A 81 20.70 -0.89 -4.20
CA PHE A 81 20.95 -2.33 -4.20
C PHE A 81 21.83 -2.80 -5.36
N GLY A 82 22.08 -1.95 -6.38
CA GLY A 82 22.84 -2.28 -7.58
C GLY A 82 22.13 -3.32 -8.44
N LEU A 83 20.80 -3.17 -8.60
CA LEU A 83 19.99 -4.08 -9.39
C LEU A 83 20.18 -3.80 -10.89
N GLU A 84 20.35 -4.87 -11.68
CA GLU A 84 20.47 -4.83 -13.13
C GLU A 84 19.18 -5.25 -13.85
N GLY A 85 18.19 -5.71 -13.06
CA GLY A 85 16.89 -6.16 -13.53
C GLY A 85 16.07 -6.74 -12.37
N PRO A 86 14.95 -7.42 -12.67
CA PRO A 86 14.13 -8.05 -11.66
C PRO A 86 14.86 -9.13 -10.86
N VAL A 87 15.81 -9.81 -11.51
CA VAL A 87 16.72 -10.77 -10.87
C VAL A 87 18.14 -10.33 -11.13
N THR A 88 18.94 -10.20 -10.08
CA THR A 88 20.33 -9.75 -10.13
C THR A 88 21.22 -10.65 -9.29
N GLU A 89 22.30 -11.15 -9.88
CA GLU A 89 23.35 -11.87 -9.16
C GLU A 89 24.39 -10.88 -8.64
N LYS A 90 24.58 -10.82 -7.32
CA LYS A 90 25.52 -9.88 -6.70
C LYS A 90 26.17 -10.45 -5.44
N ALA A 91 27.47 -10.42 -5.37
CA ALA A 91 28.24 -10.86 -4.18
C ALA A 91 27.85 -12.27 -3.66
N GLY A 92 27.54 -13.19 -4.56
CA GLY A 92 27.15 -14.55 -4.22
C GLY A 92 25.68 -14.70 -3.81
N LYS A 93 24.87 -13.65 -3.95
CA LYS A 93 23.43 -13.64 -3.66
C LYS A 93 22.62 -13.45 -4.93
N THR A 94 21.47 -14.13 -5.01
CA THR A 94 20.45 -13.89 -6.02
C THR A 94 19.42 -12.92 -5.44
N LEU A 95 19.42 -11.69 -5.94
CA LEU A 95 18.46 -10.64 -5.54
C LEU A 95 17.26 -10.65 -6.46
N ARG A 96 16.06 -10.83 -5.92
CA ARG A 96 14.78 -10.78 -6.63
C ARG A 96 14.02 -9.54 -6.22
N TYR A 97 13.86 -8.59 -7.13
CA TYR A 97 13.21 -7.32 -6.87
C TYR A 97 11.76 -7.35 -7.31
N ALA A 98 10.85 -7.25 -6.36
CA ALA A 98 9.43 -7.18 -6.62
C ALA A 98 8.97 -5.74 -6.95
N GLY A 99 7.83 -5.63 -7.61
CA GLY A 99 7.17 -4.33 -7.82
C GLY A 99 6.49 -3.81 -6.53
N PRO A 100 5.97 -2.57 -6.53
CA PRO A 100 5.27 -1.99 -5.40
C PRO A 100 3.98 -2.74 -5.08
N LEU A 101 3.53 -2.63 -3.83
CA LEU A 101 2.42 -3.42 -3.29
C LEU A 101 1.07 -3.05 -3.92
N GLY A 102 0.84 -1.77 -4.20
CA GLY A 102 -0.46 -1.30 -4.67
C GLY A 102 -0.84 -1.77 -6.08
N THR A 103 0.13 -2.14 -6.92
CA THR A 103 -0.14 -2.69 -8.26
C THR A 103 -0.51 -4.16 -8.24
N PHE A 104 -0.18 -4.88 -7.16
CA PHE A 104 -0.47 -6.29 -7.03
C PHE A 104 -1.98 -6.56 -6.94
N GLU A 105 -2.45 -7.63 -7.57
CA GLU A 105 -3.90 -7.88 -7.70
C GLU A 105 -4.62 -8.02 -6.35
N LYS A 106 -3.95 -8.61 -5.36
CA LYS A 106 -4.48 -8.81 -4.02
C LYS A 106 -4.59 -7.52 -3.18
N MET A 107 -4.07 -6.38 -3.65
CA MET A 107 -4.25 -5.12 -2.93
C MET A 107 -5.73 -4.75 -2.78
N ALA A 108 -6.57 -5.08 -3.76
CA ALA A 108 -8.00 -4.88 -3.67
C ALA A 108 -8.65 -5.68 -2.51
N ASP A 109 -8.13 -6.88 -2.21
CA ASP A 109 -8.59 -7.67 -1.07
C ASP A 109 -8.25 -6.98 0.25
N VAL A 110 -7.02 -6.49 0.40
CA VAL A 110 -6.58 -5.76 1.60
C VAL A 110 -7.41 -4.49 1.82
N ILE A 111 -7.75 -3.76 0.75
CA ILE A 111 -8.64 -2.59 0.84
C ILE A 111 -10.03 -3.01 1.36
N LEU A 112 -10.58 -4.10 0.86
CA LEU A 112 -11.87 -4.62 1.31
C LEU A 112 -11.84 -5.12 2.75
N GLU A 113 -10.79 -5.84 3.16
CA GLU A 113 -10.60 -6.26 4.53
C GLU A 113 -10.50 -5.06 5.50
N ARG A 114 -9.79 -4.00 5.09
CA ARG A 114 -9.77 -2.72 5.85
C ARG A 114 -11.16 -2.12 5.97
N THR A 115 -11.95 -2.19 4.91
CA THR A 115 -13.33 -1.69 4.90
C THR A 115 -14.23 -2.54 5.80
N ASP A 116 -14.09 -3.86 5.75
CA ASP A 116 -14.85 -4.80 6.59
C ASP A 116 -14.51 -4.60 8.07
N ASP A 117 -13.23 -4.37 8.41
CA ASP A 117 -12.82 -4.05 9.77
C ASP A 117 -13.43 -2.74 10.29
N LEU A 118 -13.44 -1.69 9.46
CA LEU A 118 -14.10 -0.43 9.78
C LEU A 118 -15.59 -0.62 10.03
N MET A 119 -16.25 -1.50 9.29
CA MET A 119 -17.70 -1.69 9.34
C MET A 119 -18.15 -2.80 10.30
N ARG A 120 -17.25 -3.59 10.87
CA ARG A 120 -17.52 -4.81 11.66
C ARG A 120 -18.56 -4.62 12.76
N ASP A 121 -18.43 -3.55 13.55
CA ASP A 121 -19.28 -3.25 14.69
C ASP A 121 -20.33 -2.17 14.40
N LYS A 122 -20.53 -1.84 13.11
CA LYS A 122 -21.53 -0.85 12.72
C LYS A 122 -22.88 -1.54 12.46
N GLU A 123 -23.96 -0.79 12.69
CA GLU A 123 -25.31 -1.25 12.33
C GLU A 123 -25.40 -1.46 10.82
N VAL A 124 -26.31 -2.35 10.41
CA VAL A 124 -26.60 -2.55 8.97
C VAL A 124 -26.99 -1.20 8.36
N LEU A 125 -26.26 -0.81 7.34
CA LEU A 125 -26.51 0.47 6.67
C LEU A 125 -27.78 0.41 5.86
N GLU A 126 -28.68 1.37 6.10
CA GLU A 126 -29.80 1.61 5.23
C GLU A 126 -29.40 2.60 4.12
N GLY A 127 -29.97 2.42 2.91
CA GLY A 127 -29.67 3.26 1.76
C GLY A 127 -28.44 2.81 0.96
N ARG A 128 -28.09 3.63 -0.03
CA ARG A 128 -26.95 3.37 -0.94
C ARG A 128 -25.62 3.60 -0.24
N THR A 129 -24.64 2.79 -0.60
CA THR A 129 -23.29 2.87 -0.04
C THR A 129 -22.26 3.10 -1.14
N ALA A 130 -21.47 4.16 -0.99
CA ALA A 130 -20.32 4.44 -1.84
C ALA A 130 -19.01 4.13 -1.10
N LEU A 131 -18.09 3.44 -1.78
CA LEU A 131 -16.70 3.29 -1.36
C LEU A 131 -15.84 4.30 -2.13
N VAL A 132 -15.12 5.15 -1.40
CA VAL A 132 -14.18 6.14 -1.94
C VAL A 132 -12.77 5.72 -1.59
N LEU A 133 -11.95 5.44 -2.61
CA LEU A 133 -10.52 5.17 -2.45
C LEU A 133 -9.75 6.48 -2.54
N LEU A 134 -9.11 6.87 -1.45
CA LEU A 134 -8.37 8.12 -1.37
C LEU A 134 -6.88 7.90 -1.58
N GLY A 135 -6.34 8.45 -2.67
CA GLY A 135 -4.90 8.52 -2.94
C GLY A 135 -4.33 9.90 -2.64
N HIS A 136 -3.00 9.97 -2.58
CA HIS A 136 -2.33 11.28 -2.48
C HIS A 136 -2.54 12.08 -3.77
N GLY A 137 -2.35 11.43 -4.90
CA GLY A 137 -2.29 12.08 -6.19
C GLY A 137 -1.00 12.88 -6.36
N THR A 138 -0.66 13.20 -7.58
CA THR A 138 0.39 14.18 -7.93
C THR A 138 0.37 14.44 -9.43
N ALA A 139 0.44 15.70 -9.83
CA ALA A 139 0.59 16.06 -11.23
C ALA A 139 1.92 15.60 -11.86
N MET A 140 2.91 15.27 -11.02
CA MET A 140 4.27 14.90 -11.46
C MET A 140 4.44 13.41 -11.80
N ASN A 141 3.56 12.53 -11.30
CA ASN A 141 3.65 11.08 -11.52
C ASN A 141 2.27 10.46 -11.72
N LYS A 142 1.92 10.17 -12.97
CA LYS A 142 0.63 9.53 -13.32
C LYS A 142 0.45 8.13 -12.72
N ASN A 143 1.52 7.44 -12.36
CA ASN A 143 1.43 6.11 -11.74
C ASN A 143 0.89 6.18 -10.31
N SER A 144 1.04 7.34 -9.65
CA SER A 144 0.50 7.55 -8.29
C SER A 144 -1.02 7.45 -8.27
N SER A 145 -1.70 8.07 -9.22
CA SER A 145 -3.15 7.97 -9.36
C SER A 145 -3.59 6.68 -10.06
N GLY A 146 -2.79 6.19 -11.01
CA GLY A 146 -3.10 4.98 -11.77
C GLY A 146 -3.38 3.76 -10.89
N VAL A 147 -2.64 3.60 -9.79
CA VAL A 147 -2.84 2.50 -8.85
C VAL A 147 -4.17 2.60 -8.09
N ILE A 148 -4.66 3.81 -7.83
CA ILE A 148 -5.95 4.02 -7.17
C ILE A 148 -7.08 3.65 -8.13
N TYR A 149 -7.03 4.14 -9.39
CA TYR A 149 -7.97 3.76 -10.43
C TYR A 149 -8.00 2.24 -10.66
N LEU A 150 -6.83 1.59 -10.72
CA LEU A 150 -6.71 0.15 -10.90
C LEU A 150 -7.43 -0.64 -9.79
N ASN A 151 -7.22 -0.29 -8.53
CA ASN A 151 -7.86 -0.99 -7.42
C ASN A 151 -9.35 -0.67 -7.32
N ALA A 152 -9.75 0.56 -7.62
CA ALA A 152 -11.18 0.90 -7.69
C ALA A 152 -11.90 0.09 -8.77
N GLU A 153 -11.30 -0.11 -9.94
CA GLU A 153 -11.88 -0.94 -11.00
C GLU A 153 -12.01 -2.40 -10.56
N ARG A 154 -10.97 -2.98 -9.97
CA ARG A 154 -10.99 -4.34 -9.41
C ARG A 154 -12.12 -4.53 -8.39
N ILE A 155 -12.37 -3.50 -7.57
CA ILE A 155 -13.44 -3.54 -6.56
C ILE A 155 -14.81 -3.33 -7.22
N ARG A 156 -14.95 -2.46 -8.23
CA ARG A 156 -16.19 -2.29 -9.01
C ARG A 156 -16.66 -3.60 -9.63
N GLU A 157 -15.74 -4.37 -10.18
CA GLU A 157 -16.04 -5.68 -10.79
C GLU A 157 -16.68 -6.66 -9.80
N ARG A 158 -16.42 -6.52 -8.50
CA ARG A 158 -17.00 -7.36 -7.44
C ARG A 158 -18.45 -7.02 -7.11
N ARG A 159 -18.94 -5.82 -7.49
CA ARG A 159 -20.32 -5.37 -7.31
C ARG A 159 -20.84 -5.44 -5.86
N ILE A 160 -19.97 -5.12 -4.90
CA ILE A 160 -20.28 -5.14 -3.46
C ILE A 160 -20.93 -3.82 -3.02
N TYR A 161 -20.55 -2.69 -3.65
CA TYR A 161 -21.01 -1.34 -3.33
C TYR A 161 -21.85 -0.79 -4.48
N ASP A 162 -22.78 0.12 -4.16
CA ASP A 162 -23.60 0.82 -5.16
C ASP A 162 -22.75 1.73 -6.05
N GLN A 163 -21.69 2.30 -5.46
CA GLN A 163 -20.70 3.12 -6.15
C GLN A 163 -19.30 2.85 -5.60
N VAL A 164 -18.30 2.79 -6.47
CA VAL A 164 -16.88 2.82 -6.10
C VAL A 164 -16.23 3.93 -6.90
N THR A 165 -15.54 4.85 -6.23
CA THR A 165 -14.91 6.00 -6.87
C THR A 165 -13.54 6.31 -6.26
N GLU A 166 -12.77 7.11 -6.96
CA GLU A 166 -11.44 7.58 -6.60
C GLU A 166 -11.49 9.03 -6.16
N ALA A 167 -10.62 9.40 -5.23
CA ALA A 167 -10.41 10.78 -4.82
C ALA A 167 -8.94 11.01 -4.48
N PHE A 168 -8.50 12.24 -4.53
CA PHE A 168 -7.12 12.60 -4.30
C PHE A 168 -7.00 13.87 -3.43
N LEU A 169 -5.79 14.05 -2.83
CA LEU A 169 -5.46 15.26 -2.08
C LEU A 169 -4.92 16.36 -3.00
N ASP A 170 -4.00 16.00 -3.92
CA ASP A 170 -3.21 16.95 -4.70
C ASP A 170 -3.51 16.91 -6.21
N GLN A 171 -4.63 16.34 -6.60
CA GLN A 171 -5.10 16.34 -8.00
C GLN A 171 -6.61 16.09 -8.09
N GLU A 172 -7.18 16.35 -9.26
CA GLU A 172 -8.57 15.99 -9.59
C GLU A 172 -8.75 14.46 -9.79
N PRO A 173 -9.92 13.92 -9.39
CA PRO A 173 -10.97 14.61 -8.64
C PRO A 173 -10.59 14.78 -7.16
N GLU A 174 -10.81 15.98 -6.62
CA GLU A 174 -10.50 16.29 -5.22
C GLU A 174 -11.44 15.57 -4.25
N VAL A 175 -10.91 15.16 -3.10
CA VAL A 175 -11.66 14.38 -2.11
C VAL A 175 -12.91 15.10 -1.60
N GLY A 176 -12.83 16.41 -1.39
CA GLY A 176 -13.98 17.22 -0.94
C GLY A 176 -15.11 17.24 -1.95
N GLU A 177 -14.80 17.38 -3.24
CA GLU A 177 -15.76 17.35 -4.33
C GLU A 177 -16.40 15.97 -4.49
N VAL A 178 -15.58 14.91 -4.45
CA VAL A 178 -16.05 13.52 -4.56
C VAL A 178 -16.99 13.18 -3.42
N VAL A 179 -16.58 13.40 -2.17
CA VAL A 179 -17.40 13.08 -0.99
C VAL A 179 -18.73 13.86 -1.00
N SER A 180 -18.72 15.09 -1.52
CA SER A 180 -19.95 15.89 -1.65
C SER A 180 -20.83 15.47 -2.81
N GLY A 181 -20.22 14.97 -3.91
CA GLY A 181 -20.90 14.66 -5.17
C GLY A 181 -21.42 13.23 -5.30
N VAL A 182 -20.99 12.27 -4.46
CA VAL A 182 -21.52 10.90 -4.52
C VAL A 182 -22.99 10.85 -4.12
N GLU A 183 -23.79 10.11 -4.88
CA GLU A 183 -25.22 9.92 -4.62
C GLU A 183 -25.46 8.71 -3.71
N ALA A 184 -24.97 8.78 -2.47
CA ALA A 184 -25.10 7.72 -1.48
C ALA A 184 -25.31 8.33 -0.08
N GLU A 185 -26.13 7.68 0.71
CA GLU A 185 -26.40 8.03 2.11
C GLU A 185 -25.22 7.62 3.01
N ASN A 186 -24.47 6.58 2.60
CA ASN A 186 -23.32 6.07 3.31
C ASN A 186 -22.07 6.21 2.44
N VAL A 187 -21.06 6.91 2.93
CA VAL A 187 -19.78 7.11 2.26
C VAL A 187 -18.68 6.47 3.09
N ILE A 188 -18.05 5.43 2.57
CA ILE A 188 -16.90 4.79 3.21
C ILE A 188 -15.65 5.34 2.52
N LEU A 189 -14.80 6.03 3.26
CA LEU A 189 -13.59 6.66 2.77
C LEU A 189 -12.35 5.92 3.30
N ILE A 190 -11.59 5.29 2.40
CA ILE A 190 -10.40 4.50 2.74
C ILE A 190 -9.16 5.15 2.15
N PRO A 191 -8.21 5.65 2.99
CA PRO A 191 -6.92 6.12 2.54
C PRO A 191 -6.03 4.97 2.06
N VAL A 192 -5.63 5.00 0.79
CA VAL A 192 -4.68 4.04 0.21
C VAL A 192 -3.27 4.58 0.36
N PHE A 193 -2.79 4.60 1.60
CA PHE A 193 -1.48 5.07 2.02
C PHE A 193 -0.72 3.96 2.75
N VAL A 194 0.61 4.03 2.77
CA VAL A 194 1.47 3.02 3.42
C VAL A 194 1.39 3.09 4.94
N ALA A 195 1.27 4.30 5.50
CA ALA A 195 1.31 4.55 6.94
C ALA A 195 0.40 5.72 7.32
N GLU A 196 0.17 5.87 8.60
CA GLU A 196 -0.42 7.08 9.14
C GLU A 196 0.56 8.25 9.07
N GLY A 197 0.02 9.44 8.88
CA GLY A 197 0.81 10.66 8.81
C GLY A 197 -0.07 11.89 9.00
N TRP A 198 0.52 13.07 8.84
CA TRP A 198 -0.16 14.35 8.98
C TRP A 198 -1.46 14.42 8.15
N HIS A 199 -1.39 14.00 6.89
CA HIS A 199 -2.57 14.05 6.01
C HIS A 199 -3.73 13.20 6.55
N THR A 200 -3.46 11.97 6.97
CA THR A 200 -4.51 11.06 7.43
C THR A 200 -5.08 11.40 8.80
N ARG A 201 -4.27 12.03 9.68
CA ARG A 201 -4.68 12.39 11.04
C ARG A 201 -5.25 13.79 11.18
N GLU A 202 -4.80 14.72 10.33
CA GLU A 202 -5.14 16.15 10.45
C GLU A 202 -5.80 16.67 9.17
N THR A 203 -5.08 16.74 8.05
CA THR A 203 -5.55 17.41 6.82
C THR A 203 -6.88 16.87 6.32
N ILE A 204 -7.00 15.55 6.12
CA ILE A 204 -8.22 14.93 5.59
C ILE A 204 -9.41 15.13 6.55
N PRO A 205 -9.26 14.85 7.88
CA PRO A 205 -10.31 15.15 8.84
C PRO A 205 -10.73 16.62 8.87
N GLU A 206 -9.79 17.56 8.84
CA GLU A 206 -10.10 19.00 8.86
C GLU A 206 -10.82 19.43 7.59
N ASP A 207 -10.28 19.10 6.41
CA ASP A 207 -10.84 19.51 5.11
C ASP A 207 -12.25 18.96 4.89
N LEU A 208 -12.50 17.75 5.37
CA LEU A 208 -13.81 17.10 5.27
C LEU A 208 -14.70 17.32 6.50
N GLY A 209 -14.25 18.07 7.52
CA GLY A 209 -14.99 18.28 8.77
C GLY A 209 -15.38 16.96 9.45
N LEU A 210 -14.47 15.97 9.48
CA LEU A 210 -14.70 14.69 10.13
C LEU A 210 -14.54 14.82 11.65
N THR A 211 -15.42 14.17 12.40
CA THR A 211 -15.42 14.20 13.88
C THR A 211 -14.89 12.91 14.49
N GLY A 212 -14.35 12.01 13.68
CA GLY A 212 -13.83 10.70 14.05
C GLY A 212 -14.09 9.68 12.96
N GLU A 213 -14.08 8.41 13.34
CA GLU A 213 -14.31 7.27 12.44
C GLU A 213 -15.70 7.31 11.78
N VAL A 214 -16.68 7.89 12.45
CA VAL A 214 -18.06 8.06 11.95
C VAL A 214 -18.48 9.51 12.11
N THR A 215 -18.79 10.15 11.00
CA THR A 215 -19.30 11.52 10.95
C THR A 215 -20.70 11.51 10.33
N ARG A 216 -21.71 11.90 11.11
CA ARG A 216 -23.09 12.00 10.63
C ARG A 216 -23.41 13.44 10.22
N ARG A 217 -24.02 13.58 9.04
CA ARG A 217 -24.56 14.84 8.51
C ARG A 217 -26.04 14.65 8.23
N ASP A 218 -26.75 15.71 7.93
CA ASP A 218 -28.22 15.66 7.70
C ASP A 218 -28.58 14.72 6.53
N ASP A 219 -27.74 14.67 5.49
CA ASP A 219 -27.98 13.94 4.25
C ASP A 219 -27.17 12.64 4.11
N ARG A 220 -26.13 12.44 4.94
CA ARG A 220 -25.25 11.27 4.81
C ARG A 220 -24.44 10.95 6.06
N THR A 221 -23.94 9.72 6.12
CA THR A 221 -22.95 9.28 7.11
C THR A 221 -21.63 8.97 6.41
N ILE A 222 -20.53 9.53 6.90
CA ILE A 222 -19.16 9.28 6.40
C ILE A 222 -18.46 8.38 7.39
N PHE A 223 -17.92 7.27 6.91
CA PHE A 223 -17.08 6.33 7.63
C PHE A 223 -15.63 6.51 7.14
N TYR A 224 -14.75 6.93 8.01
CA TYR A 224 -13.36 7.21 7.70
C TYR A 224 -12.45 6.12 8.27
N GLY A 225 -11.83 5.34 7.41
CA GLY A 225 -10.95 4.24 7.79
C GLY A 225 -9.50 4.67 7.99
N ALA A 226 -8.75 3.85 8.73
CA ALA A 226 -7.30 3.98 8.82
C ALA A 226 -6.63 3.64 7.47
N PRO A 227 -5.38 4.11 7.24
CA PRO A 227 -4.64 3.78 6.02
C PRO A 227 -4.52 2.29 5.77
N VAL A 228 -4.68 1.89 4.50
CA VAL A 228 -4.58 0.48 4.07
C VAL A 228 -3.25 -0.15 4.49
N GLY A 229 -2.14 0.58 4.37
CA GLY A 229 -0.80 0.09 4.70
C GLY A 229 -0.58 -0.29 6.15
N THR A 230 -1.47 0.11 7.07
CA THR A 230 -1.42 -0.31 8.48
C THR A 230 -2.22 -1.58 8.76
N HIS A 231 -2.92 -2.14 7.75
CA HIS A 231 -3.74 -3.32 7.95
C HIS A 231 -2.89 -4.59 8.12
N PRO A 232 -3.21 -5.48 9.08
CA PRO A 232 -2.42 -6.70 9.32
C PRO A 232 -2.23 -7.60 8.10
N SER A 233 -3.20 -7.69 7.20
CA SER A 233 -3.13 -8.52 5.98
C SER A 233 -2.10 -8.03 4.97
N MET A 234 -1.57 -6.80 5.12
CA MET A 234 -0.43 -6.35 4.33
C MET A 234 0.79 -7.28 4.48
N ALA A 235 0.97 -7.93 5.62
CA ALA A 235 2.03 -8.92 5.81
C ALA A 235 1.90 -10.08 4.81
N GLY A 236 0.67 -10.62 4.65
CA GLY A 236 0.38 -11.64 3.64
C GLY A 236 0.58 -11.14 2.21
N LEU A 237 0.14 -9.91 1.93
CA LEU A 237 0.33 -9.27 0.62
C LEU A 237 1.83 -9.13 0.27
N ILE A 238 2.68 -8.74 1.22
CA ILE A 238 4.13 -8.62 1.03
C ILE A 238 4.74 -9.98 0.68
N SER A 239 4.41 -11.04 1.43
CA SER A 239 4.88 -12.40 1.15
C SER A 239 4.40 -12.91 -0.22
N ASP A 240 3.14 -12.68 -0.55
CA ASP A 240 2.58 -13.06 -1.85
C ASP A 240 3.23 -12.31 -3.00
N ARG A 241 3.49 -11.01 -2.82
CA ARG A 241 4.17 -10.19 -3.82
C ARG A 241 5.59 -10.70 -4.09
N ALA A 242 6.32 -11.08 -3.05
CA ALA A 242 7.65 -11.68 -3.19
C ALA A 242 7.61 -12.97 -4.01
N ARG A 243 6.60 -13.82 -3.82
CA ARG A 243 6.43 -15.07 -4.58
C ARG A 243 5.94 -14.85 -6.01
N GLY A 244 4.99 -13.94 -6.21
CA GLY A 244 4.36 -13.68 -7.50
C GLY A 244 5.32 -13.21 -8.57
N GLU A 245 6.26 -12.33 -8.23
CA GLU A 245 7.29 -11.88 -9.17
C GLU A 245 8.19 -13.04 -9.66
N THR A 246 8.32 -14.08 -8.88
CA THR A 246 9.09 -15.26 -9.26
C THR A 246 8.37 -16.10 -10.32
N GLU A 247 7.05 -16.10 -10.32
CA GLU A 247 6.23 -16.87 -11.27
C GLU A 247 6.04 -16.14 -12.61
N GLU A 248 5.76 -14.83 -12.58
CA GLU A 248 5.55 -14.02 -13.79
C GLU A 248 6.81 -13.92 -14.67
N GLN A 249 8.01 -13.92 -14.07
CA GLN A 249 9.27 -13.82 -14.83
C GLN A 249 9.65 -15.10 -15.57
N GLN A 250 9.06 -16.25 -15.24
CA GLN A 250 9.30 -17.52 -15.96
C GLN A 250 8.48 -17.64 -17.26
N VAL A 251 7.50 -16.76 -17.47
CA VAL A 251 6.52 -16.86 -18.60
C VAL A 251 6.82 -15.90 -19.75
N VAL A 252 7.79 -14.97 -19.64
CA VAL A 252 8.12 -14.07 -20.77
C VAL A 252 9.02 -14.78 -21.77
N PRO A 253 8.53 -15.20 -22.95
CA PRO A 253 9.37 -15.72 -24.02
C PRO A 253 10.25 -14.59 -24.56
N SER A 254 11.56 -14.87 -24.70
CA SER A 254 12.51 -13.97 -25.36
C SER A 254 11.97 -13.57 -26.74
N PRO A 255 12.01 -12.29 -27.14
CA PRO A 255 11.66 -11.89 -28.49
C PRO A 255 12.69 -12.49 -29.46
N SER A 256 12.16 -13.16 -30.48
CA SER A 256 12.87 -13.72 -31.65
C SER A 256 13.47 -12.63 -32.52
#